data_30c3efa825cbdf752883380e8663f18c
#
_entry.id   30c3efa825cbdf752883380e8663f18c
#
_cell.length_a   1.000
_cell.length_b   1.000
_cell.length_c   1.000
_cell.angle_alpha   90.00
_cell.angle_beta   90.00
_cell.angle_gamma   90.00
#
_symmetry.space_group_name_H-M   'P 1'
#
loop_
_entity.id
_entity.type
_entity.pdbx_description
1 polymer ?
#
loop_
_entity_poly.entity_id
_entity_poly.type
_entity_poly.pdbx_seq_one_letter_code
_entity_poly.pdbx_strand_id
1 'polypeptide(L)'
;MRIAVLLWALALAGCAREPLAGIGEVKVRYGNDPSWAARELDDADWETVSWARVDRRKSWWMRSSIEIPKALRASNQPLGLYLFAAASAEIHWDGQLLGRNGRPADDPQGEVPGTIAFVLPLPAPAEGLHTLAVRWSSHNAGPRVRTPVDAVFIGPYGDPLRFSRAGYLPAQVVGGSLALAFLLLIGLAVRGRDAATAWLALATLGALLQLTAETSRAFVNYPYPLHSLRLAAIGAAAGLAGLGLLGFSFRRFVPDRAAWPWLVSYCAIAGVLVLFANGGDEISLLNFALATLGGGIAAAQGIRRRRPSAEIALVAFLAFGLLLVLSQTVFLDLFFYLGLAVILLLFFVDHLRAYFRERAQREAAELKAARLELDYAKRHLQPHFLLNTLATLEELIETDAQRASRMIDALGEEFRMMSQLSRQATVSLDEEVALCRAHLDVMSLRYNVPLSLEIEDNGLDGQELRLPPVVLHTLIENALTHNRFNAGVDFLLKVGASEQGHQLEFHAPRGDNQEHVGGGLGESYITARLEEVFGGRANMVVKNTKDTWVTRLELPA
;
A
#
# COMPACT_ATOMS: atom_id res chain seq x y z
N MET A 1 19.20 -3.70 -11.02
CA MET A 1 20.44 -3.26 -10.38
C MET A 1 21.52 -2.80 -11.36
N ARG A 2 21.90 -3.56 -12.40
CA ARG A 2 22.95 -3.17 -13.36
C ARG A 2 22.62 -1.89 -14.17
N ILE A 3 21.35 -1.67 -14.56
CA ILE A 3 20.94 -0.48 -15.32
C ILE A 3 20.99 0.80 -14.46
N ALA A 4 20.63 0.73 -13.18
CA ALA A 4 20.71 1.87 -12.26
C ALA A 4 22.17 2.30 -11.99
N VAL A 5 23.08 1.34 -11.88
CA VAL A 5 24.52 1.61 -11.73
C VAL A 5 25.11 2.20 -13.00
N LEU A 6 24.66 1.76 -14.17
CA LEU A 6 25.12 2.30 -15.46
C LEU A 6 24.62 3.72 -15.70
N LEU A 7 23.37 4.03 -15.36
CA LEU A 7 22.82 5.39 -15.40
C LEU A 7 23.54 6.33 -14.42
N TRP A 8 23.95 5.78 -13.26
CA TRP A 8 24.71 6.51 -12.25
C TRP A 8 26.14 6.82 -12.73
N ALA A 9 26.81 5.84 -13.35
CA ALA A 9 28.12 6.03 -13.94
C ALA A 9 28.12 7.04 -15.10
N LEU A 10 27.06 7.04 -15.92
CA LEU A 10 26.88 8.02 -17.01
C LEU A 10 26.58 9.43 -16.49
N ALA A 11 25.83 9.59 -15.41
CA ALA A 11 25.58 10.89 -14.78
C ALA A 11 26.85 11.48 -14.14
N LEU A 12 27.74 10.63 -13.61
CA LEU A 12 29.03 11.07 -13.06
C LEU A 12 30.10 11.36 -14.12
N ALA A 13 30.04 10.71 -15.27
CA ALA A 13 31.02 10.88 -16.35
C ALA A 13 30.78 12.09 -17.24
N GLY A 14 29.60 12.73 -17.20
CA GLY A 14 29.19 13.80 -18.11
C GLY A 14 29.54 15.23 -17.67
N CYS A 15 30.04 15.45 -16.47
CA CYS A 15 30.37 16.79 -15.99
C CYS A 15 31.86 17.08 -16.21
N ALA A 16 32.22 17.57 -17.38
CA ALA A 16 33.43 18.39 -17.50
C ALA A 16 33.26 19.54 -16.49
N ARG A 17 34.03 19.53 -15.38
CA ARG A 17 34.02 20.61 -14.40
C ARG A 17 34.52 21.88 -15.10
N GLU A 18 33.61 22.81 -15.35
CA GLU A 18 34.03 24.16 -15.81
C GLU A 18 35.00 24.71 -14.76
N PRO A 19 36.08 25.37 -15.20
CA PRO A 19 36.99 26.01 -14.27
C PRO A 19 36.25 27.13 -13.52
N LEU A 20 36.29 27.06 -12.18
CA LEU A 20 35.70 28.06 -11.29
C LEU A 20 36.80 28.59 -10.37
N ALA A 21 36.73 29.89 -10.07
CA ALA A 21 37.57 30.52 -9.07
C ALA A 21 36.70 30.92 -7.87
N GLY A 22 36.96 30.30 -6.71
CA GLY A 22 36.40 30.80 -5.45
C GLY A 22 37.04 32.14 -5.07
N ILE A 23 36.34 32.88 -4.21
CA ILE A 23 36.92 34.05 -3.56
C ILE A 23 37.92 33.60 -2.48
N GLY A 24 38.92 34.41 -2.23
CA GLY A 24 39.93 34.17 -1.20
C GLY A 24 39.41 34.39 0.22
N GLU A 25 40.29 34.78 1.11
CA GLU A 25 39.90 35.10 2.49
C GLU A 25 38.87 36.23 2.51
N VAL A 26 37.84 36.08 3.34
CA VAL A 26 36.74 37.03 3.44
C VAL A 26 36.88 37.84 4.72
N LYS A 27 37.06 39.14 4.53
CA LYS A 27 37.09 40.11 5.61
C LYS A 27 35.77 40.84 5.69
N VAL A 28 35.25 41.08 6.89
CA VAL A 28 33.94 41.68 7.14
C VAL A 28 34.07 42.87 8.09
N ARG A 29 33.25 43.89 7.85
CA ARG A 29 33.07 45.04 8.73
C ARG A 29 31.59 45.46 8.70
N TYR A 30 31.03 45.73 9.86
CA TYR A 30 29.64 46.21 10.00
C TYR A 30 29.58 47.72 9.78
N GLY A 31 28.59 48.17 9.04
CA GLY A 31 28.33 49.57 8.78
C GLY A 31 28.01 49.85 7.33
N ASN A 32 27.92 51.17 7.00
CA ASN A 32 27.34 51.61 5.75
C ASN A 32 28.21 52.68 5.04
N ASP A 33 29.53 52.70 5.25
CA ASP A 33 30.41 53.69 4.67
C ASP A 33 30.78 53.31 3.23
N PRO A 34 30.35 54.10 2.19
CA PRO A 34 30.66 53.81 0.78
C PRO A 34 32.17 53.87 0.45
N SER A 35 32.98 54.58 1.28
CA SER A 35 34.43 54.62 1.08
C SER A 35 35.11 53.27 1.18
N TRP A 36 34.44 52.29 1.82
CA TRP A 36 34.93 50.94 1.98
C TRP A 36 34.95 50.10 0.67
N ALA A 37 34.38 50.64 -0.40
CA ALA A 37 34.51 50.10 -1.72
C ALA A 37 35.89 50.34 -2.36
N ALA A 38 36.66 51.31 -1.89
CA ALA A 38 37.90 51.76 -2.52
C ALA A 38 38.94 50.62 -2.62
N ARG A 39 39.61 50.52 -3.74
CA ARG A 39 40.60 49.46 -4.02
C ARG A 39 41.79 49.50 -3.04
N GLU A 40 42.26 50.71 -2.72
CA GLU A 40 43.46 50.96 -1.93
C GLU A 40 43.16 51.05 -0.39
N LEU A 41 41.94 50.73 0.01
CA LEU A 41 41.59 50.76 1.43
C LEU A 41 42.42 49.71 2.19
N ASP A 42 43.02 50.15 3.30
CA ASP A 42 43.61 49.20 4.27
C ASP A 42 42.51 48.53 5.05
N ASP A 43 42.41 47.22 4.91
CA ASP A 43 41.43 46.35 5.58
C ASP A 43 42.10 45.41 6.59
N ALA A 44 43.26 45.72 7.09
CA ALA A 44 44.01 44.93 8.06
C ALA A 44 43.27 44.79 9.40
N ASP A 45 42.48 45.78 9.79
CA ASP A 45 41.66 45.81 10.99
C ASP A 45 40.29 45.15 10.85
N TRP A 46 39.94 44.64 9.66
CA TRP A 46 38.68 43.94 9.42
C TRP A 46 38.72 42.52 9.94
N GLU A 47 37.55 42.04 10.44
CA GLU A 47 37.42 40.68 10.99
C GLU A 47 37.35 39.66 9.89
N THR A 48 38.21 38.65 9.95
CA THR A 48 38.08 37.46 9.08
C THR A 48 37.01 36.53 9.63
N VAL A 49 35.93 36.34 8.87
CA VAL A 49 34.77 35.58 9.34
C VAL A 49 34.35 34.53 8.32
N SER A 50 33.69 33.48 8.81
CA SER A 50 32.89 32.59 7.97
C SER A 50 31.46 33.16 7.81
N TRP A 51 30.81 32.90 6.69
CA TRP A 51 29.44 33.34 6.40
C TRP A 51 28.42 33.00 7.49
N ALA A 52 28.63 31.91 8.22
CA ALA A 52 27.75 31.46 9.30
C ALA A 52 27.77 32.36 10.56
N ARG A 53 28.78 33.24 10.68
CA ARG A 53 28.96 34.09 11.85
C ARG A 53 28.55 35.54 11.63
N VAL A 54 28.06 35.91 10.46
CA VAL A 54 27.63 37.28 10.14
C VAL A 54 26.32 37.60 10.86
N ASP A 55 26.29 38.74 11.56
CA ASP A 55 25.05 39.26 12.19
C ASP A 55 24.13 39.85 11.13
N ARG A 56 23.08 39.13 10.76
CA ARG A 56 22.09 39.53 9.76
C ARG A 56 21.22 40.73 10.10
N ARG A 57 21.25 41.18 11.37
CA ARG A 57 20.47 42.32 11.82
C ARG A 57 21.12 43.66 11.48
N LYS A 58 22.33 43.64 10.94
CA LYS A 58 23.11 44.81 10.55
C LYS A 58 23.44 44.72 9.07
N SER A 59 23.67 45.84 8.42
CA SER A 59 24.36 45.88 7.14
C SER A 59 25.85 45.64 7.35
N TRP A 60 26.51 45.00 6.40
CA TRP A 60 27.93 44.71 6.46
C TRP A 60 28.58 44.84 5.09
N TRP A 61 29.85 45.14 5.13
CA TRP A 61 30.71 45.06 3.98
C TRP A 61 31.57 43.81 4.05
N MET A 62 31.78 43.23 2.88
CA MET A 62 32.70 42.15 2.64
C MET A 62 33.79 42.61 1.71
N ARG A 63 35.04 42.25 2.00
CA ARG A 63 36.19 42.49 1.09
C ARG A 63 36.95 41.16 0.89
N SER A 64 37.41 40.95 -0.34
CA SER A 64 38.25 39.78 -0.67
C SER A 64 39.16 40.14 -1.83
N SER A 65 40.42 39.70 -1.74
CA SER A 65 41.37 39.81 -2.85
C SER A 65 41.29 38.55 -3.69
N ILE A 66 41.10 38.72 -5.01
CA ILE A 66 40.87 37.62 -5.95
C ILE A 66 41.90 37.64 -7.04
N GLU A 67 42.59 36.53 -7.24
CA GLU A 67 43.40 36.30 -8.44
C GLU A 67 42.62 35.39 -9.41
N ILE A 68 42.38 35.86 -10.63
CA ILE A 68 41.67 35.06 -11.63
C ILE A 68 42.65 34.02 -12.22
N PRO A 69 42.33 32.71 -12.09
CA PRO A 69 43.19 31.63 -12.57
C PRO A 69 43.54 31.75 -14.05
N LYS A 70 44.78 31.43 -14.45
CA LYS A 70 45.23 31.45 -15.85
C LYS A 70 44.29 30.65 -16.77
N ALA A 71 43.76 29.51 -16.30
CA ALA A 71 42.84 28.70 -17.08
C ALA A 71 41.54 29.43 -17.44
N LEU A 72 41.00 30.28 -16.56
CA LEU A 72 39.82 31.11 -16.83
C LEU A 72 40.13 32.24 -17.77
N ARG A 73 41.29 32.90 -17.59
CA ARG A 73 41.74 34.00 -18.48
C ARG A 73 42.02 33.50 -19.90
N ALA A 74 42.59 32.30 -20.03
CA ALA A 74 42.93 31.69 -21.32
C ALA A 74 41.68 31.14 -22.08
N SER A 75 40.54 31.02 -21.44
CA SER A 75 39.33 30.49 -22.07
C SER A 75 38.72 31.40 -23.13
N ASN A 76 39.13 32.65 -23.20
CA ASN A 76 38.60 33.69 -24.09
C ASN A 76 37.07 33.88 -24.02
N GLN A 77 36.44 33.39 -22.96
CA GLN A 77 35.00 33.53 -22.69
C GLN A 77 34.76 34.72 -21.76
N PRO A 78 33.62 35.42 -21.90
CA PRO A 78 33.20 36.40 -20.92
C PRO A 78 33.13 35.74 -19.52
N LEU A 79 33.65 36.41 -18.51
CA LEU A 79 33.57 35.95 -17.13
C LEU A 79 32.41 36.59 -16.39
N GLY A 80 31.84 35.86 -15.46
CA GLY A 80 30.78 36.31 -14.55
C GLY A 80 31.14 36.10 -13.10
N LEU A 81 30.78 37.06 -12.28
CA LEU A 81 30.76 36.94 -10.82
C LEU A 81 29.39 36.40 -10.39
N TYR A 82 29.39 35.22 -9.83
CA TYR A 82 28.19 34.53 -9.36
C TYR A 82 28.01 34.71 -7.86
N LEU A 83 26.79 35.08 -7.47
CA LEU A 83 26.36 35.22 -6.08
C LEU A 83 25.16 34.36 -5.82
N PHE A 84 25.25 33.48 -4.82
CA PHE A 84 24.14 32.71 -4.27
C PHE A 84 23.96 33.19 -2.84
N ALA A 85 22.92 33.97 -2.61
CA ALA A 85 22.73 34.62 -1.32
C ALA A 85 21.27 34.91 -0.99
N ALA A 86 20.88 34.72 0.26
CA ALA A 86 19.63 35.23 0.81
C ALA A 86 19.84 36.65 1.38
N ALA A 87 20.32 37.55 0.54
CA ALA A 87 20.69 38.89 0.90
C ALA A 87 20.60 39.84 -0.31
N SER A 88 20.45 41.12 -0.05
CA SER A 88 20.62 42.20 -1.00
C SER A 88 22.09 42.59 -1.07
N ALA A 89 22.58 42.89 -2.26
CA ALA A 89 24.01 43.15 -2.52
C ALA A 89 24.23 44.38 -3.41
N GLU A 90 25.23 45.20 -3.05
CA GLU A 90 25.84 46.18 -3.92
C GLU A 90 27.30 45.80 -4.12
N ILE A 91 27.67 45.53 -5.37
CA ILE A 91 28.91 44.85 -5.74
C ILE A 91 29.86 45.84 -6.41
N HIS A 92 31.08 45.94 -5.87
CA HIS A 92 32.16 46.76 -6.40
C HIS A 92 33.34 45.87 -6.77
N TRP A 93 33.91 46.16 -7.95
CA TRP A 93 35.12 45.52 -8.51
C TRP A 93 36.19 46.56 -8.70
N ASP A 94 37.32 46.40 -8.04
CA ASP A 94 38.43 47.37 -8.04
C ASP A 94 37.98 48.81 -7.70
N GLY A 95 37.06 48.97 -6.76
CA GLY A 95 36.54 50.25 -6.34
C GLY A 95 35.38 50.79 -7.16
N GLN A 96 35.07 50.21 -8.32
CA GLN A 96 33.98 50.66 -9.18
C GLN A 96 32.73 49.83 -8.97
N LEU A 97 31.57 50.49 -8.99
CA LEU A 97 30.27 49.80 -8.87
C LEU A 97 30.09 48.91 -10.11
N LEU A 98 30.08 47.59 -9.90
CA LEU A 98 29.81 46.60 -10.93
C LEU A 98 28.31 46.39 -11.16
N GLY A 99 27.53 46.35 -10.08
CA GLY A 99 26.08 46.17 -10.15
C GLY A 99 25.43 45.94 -8.79
N ARG A 100 24.12 45.67 -8.83
CA ARG A 100 23.29 45.46 -7.62
C ARG A 100 22.38 44.26 -7.77
N ASN A 101 22.23 43.51 -6.71
CA ASN A 101 21.19 42.49 -6.55
C ASN A 101 20.23 42.94 -5.42
N GLY A 102 19.15 43.64 -5.77
CA GLY A 102 18.34 44.38 -4.83
C GLY A 102 19.02 45.71 -4.41
N ARG A 103 18.66 46.21 -3.24
CA ARG A 103 19.26 47.41 -2.63
C ARG A 103 19.48 47.17 -1.12
N PRO A 104 20.73 47.03 -0.69
CA PRO A 104 21.05 46.94 0.74
C PRO A 104 20.65 48.19 1.51
N ALA A 105 20.21 48.01 2.75
CA ALA A 105 19.90 49.10 3.67
C ALA A 105 20.22 48.70 5.10
N ASP A 106 20.16 49.68 6.03
CA ASP A 106 20.43 49.47 7.46
C ASP A 106 19.20 48.98 8.23
N ASP A 107 18.05 49.05 7.60
CA ASP A 107 16.77 48.62 8.18
C ASP A 107 15.93 47.79 7.17
N PRO A 108 14.97 47.02 7.68
CA PRO A 108 14.13 46.16 6.81
C PRO A 108 13.25 46.93 5.81
N GLN A 109 12.87 48.18 6.13
CA GLN A 109 11.96 48.99 5.28
C GLN A 109 12.70 49.60 4.11
N GLY A 110 13.95 50.00 4.31
CA GLY A 110 14.83 50.55 3.29
C GLY A 110 15.40 49.52 2.32
N GLU A 111 15.43 48.25 2.74
CA GLU A 111 15.98 47.18 1.94
C GLU A 111 15.03 46.76 0.81
N VAL A 112 15.54 46.68 -0.42
CA VAL A 112 14.85 46.05 -1.56
C VAL A 112 15.44 44.66 -1.78
N PRO A 113 14.70 43.58 -1.53
CA PRO A 113 15.22 42.24 -1.67
C PRO A 113 15.70 41.92 -3.08
N GLY A 114 16.90 41.32 -3.18
CA GLY A 114 17.42 40.74 -4.40
C GLY A 114 16.96 39.30 -4.63
N THR A 115 17.43 38.70 -5.73
CA THR A 115 17.18 37.27 -6.04
C THR A 115 18.23 36.36 -5.42
N ILE A 116 17.87 35.11 -5.18
CA ILE A 116 18.74 34.10 -4.54
C ILE A 116 19.98 33.76 -5.37
N ALA A 117 19.84 33.71 -6.70
CA ALA A 117 20.94 33.47 -7.64
C ALA A 117 21.11 34.67 -8.55
N PHE A 118 22.32 35.21 -8.63
CA PHE A 118 22.61 36.40 -9.39
C PHE A 118 23.98 36.30 -10.06
N VAL A 119 24.13 36.91 -11.22
CA VAL A 119 25.41 36.97 -11.95
C VAL A 119 25.62 38.34 -12.58
N LEU A 120 26.82 38.85 -12.44
CA LEU A 120 27.26 40.07 -13.13
C LEU A 120 28.39 39.76 -14.11
N PRO A 121 28.38 40.36 -15.30
CA PRO A 121 29.52 40.25 -16.18
C PRO A 121 30.71 40.99 -15.57
N LEU A 122 31.87 40.34 -15.55
CA LEU A 122 33.12 40.97 -15.14
C LEU A 122 33.73 41.74 -16.30
N PRO A 123 34.40 42.87 -16.05
CA PRO A 123 35.23 43.53 -17.05
C PRO A 123 36.33 42.57 -17.53
N ALA A 124 36.92 42.84 -18.68
CA ALA A 124 37.99 42.00 -19.21
C ALA A 124 39.08 41.80 -18.13
N PRO A 125 39.43 40.56 -17.80
CA PRO A 125 40.30 40.29 -16.65
C PRO A 125 41.71 40.74 -16.94
N ALA A 126 42.17 41.76 -16.19
CA ALA A 126 43.57 42.15 -16.17
C ALA A 126 44.39 41.11 -15.36
N GLU A 127 45.71 41.11 -15.54
CA GLU A 127 46.59 40.32 -14.71
C GLU A 127 46.77 40.99 -13.34
N GLY A 128 46.82 40.14 -12.29
CA GLY A 128 47.07 40.57 -10.92
C GLY A 128 45.93 40.34 -9.96
N LEU A 129 46.05 40.92 -8.79
CA LEU A 129 45.04 40.85 -7.72
C LEU A 129 43.95 41.90 -7.96
N HIS A 130 42.72 41.46 -7.92
CA HIS A 130 41.54 42.30 -7.98
C HIS A 130 40.88 42.36 -6.59
N THR A 131 40.27 43.48 -6.28
CA THR A 131 39.51 43.68 -5.03
C THR A 131 38.02 43.55 -5.31
N LEU A 132 37.40 42.56 -4.70
CA LEU A 132 35.96 42.46 -4.60
C LEU A 132 35.51 43.07 -3.28
N ALA A 133 34.68 44.12 -3.33
CA ALA A 133 34.03 44.68 -2.17
C ALA A 133 32.52 44.62 -2.35
N VAL A 134 31.80 44.05 -1.43
CA VAL A 134 30.34 43.88 -1.49
C VAL A 134 29.70 44.39 -0.23
N ARG A 135 28.76 45.30 -0.39
CA ARG A 135 27.86 45.72 0.67
C ARG A 135 26.65 44.84 0.67
N TRP A 136 26.32 44.29 1.84
CA TRP A 136 25.23 43.35 2.04
C TRP A 136 24.23 43.84 3.08
N SER A 137 22.95 43.42 2.94
CA SER A 137 21.95 43.40 3.98
C SER A 137 21.05 42.19 3.78
N SER A 138 20.47 41.67 4.88
CA SER A 138 19.66 40.44 4.86
C SER A 138 18.53 40.53 5.92
N HIS A 139 17.96 41.72 6.08
CA HIS A 139 16.92 41.99 7.09
C HIS A 139 15.63 41.19 6.80
N ASN A 140 15.29 41.01 5.53
CA ASN A 140 14.10 40.32 5.10
C ASN A 140 14.30 38.80 4.94
N ALA A 141 15.47 38.26 5.31
CA ALA A 141 15.68 36.82 5.40
C ALA A 141 14.97 36.27 6.62
N GLY A 142 14.10 35.31 6.42
CA GLY A 142 13.36 34.69 7.50
C GLY A 142 14.28 33.95 8.50
N PRO A 143 13.75 33.60 9.69
CA PRO A 143 14.54 33.06 10.82
C PRO A 143 15.22 31.71 10.50
N ARG A 144 14.76 30.99 9.49
CA ARG A 144 15.30 29.68 9.09
C ARG A 144 16.53 29.75 8.19
N VAL A 145 16.89 30.94 7.69
CA VAL A 145 18.10 31.14 6.88
C VAL A 145 19.28 31.28 7.84
N ARG A 146 20.16 30.28 7.89
CA ARG A 146 21.33 30.27 8.81
C ARG A 146 22.46 31.16 8.29
N THR A 147 22.80 30.97 7.02
CA THR A 147 23.86 31.72 6.34
C THR A 147 23.23 32.62 5.29
N PRO A 148 23.50 33.92 5.33
CA PRO A 148 22.95 34.85 4.34
C PRO A 148 23.63 34.69 2.96
N VAL A 149 24.86 34.19 2.90
CA VAL A 149 25.61 33.98 1.68
C VAL A 149 26.05 32.52 1.60
N ASP A 150 25.58 31.81 0.55
CA ASP A 150 25.92 30.42 0.32
C ASP A 150 27.22 30.27 -0.47
N ALA A 151 27.38 31.05 -1.56
CA ALA A 151 28.55 31.00 -2.41
C ALA A 151 28.77 32.30 -3.20
N VAL A 152 30.04 32.63 -3.36
CA VAL A 152 30.50 33.66 -4.30
C VAL A 152 31.69 33.10 -5.08
N PHE A 153 31.64 33.14 -6.40
CA PHE A 153 32.72 32.62 -7.24
C PHE A 153 32.71 33.24 -8.64
N ILE A 154 33.82 33.05 -9.37
CA ILE A 154 33.97 33.51 -10.75
C ILE A 154 33.99 32.29 -11.68
N GLY A 155 33.29 32.39 -12.80
CA GLY A 155 33.26 31.39 -13.85
C GLY A 155 32.87 31.99 -15.20
N PRO A 156 32.76 31.19 -16.27
CA PRO A 156 32.25 31.66 -17.55
C PRO A 156 30.87 32.29 -17.38
N TYR A 157 30.60 33.44 -17.98
CA TYR A 157 29.34 34.17 -17.85
C TYR A 157 28.18 33.38 -18.48
N GLY A 158 27.03 33.29 -17.77
CA GLY A 158 25.85 32.61 -18.28
C GLY A 158 24.73 32.57 -17.23
N ASP A 159 23.70 31.76 -17.50
CA ASP A 159 22.56 31.58 -16.57
C ASP A 159 23.05 31.12 -15.17
N PRO A 160 22.76 31.87 -14.10
CA PRO A 160 23.19 31.49 -12.75
C PRO A 160 22.59 30.13 -12.29
N LEU A 161 21.43 29.73 -12.81
CA LEU A 161 20.79 28.49 -12.43
C LEU A 161 21.41 27.23 -13.05
N ARG A 162 22.31 27.37 -14.04
CA ARG A 162 22.93 26.21 -14.72
C ARG A 162 23.67 25.28 -13.76
N PHE A 163 24.36 25.85 -12.76
CA PHE A 163 25.09 25.07 -11.75
C PHE A 163 24.15 24.25 -10.87
N SER A 164 23.03 24.86 -10.49
CA SER A 164 21.98 24.15 -9.73
C SER A 164 21.34 23.05 -10.57
N ARG A 165 21.04 23.32 -11.85
CA ARG A 165 20.43 22.30 -12.74
C ARG A 165 21.30 21.07 -12.90
N ALA A 166 22.59 21.24 -13.14
CA ALA A 166 23.52 20.13 -13.27
C ALA A 166 23.60 19.28 -11.99
N GLY A 167 23.65 19.94 -10.83
CA GLY A 167 23.69 19.26 -9.54
C GLY A 167 22.42 18.47 -9.20
N TYR A 168 21.26 18.95 -9.63
CA TYR A 168 19.97 18.32 -9.33
C TYR A 168 19.48 17.30 -10.35
N LEU A 169 20.17 17.07 -11.46
CA LEU A 169 19.75 16.12 -12.49
C LEU A 169 19.44 14.70 -11.92
N PRO A 170 20.30 14.10 -11.07
CA PRO A 170 19.98 12.80 -10.47
C PRO A 170 18.74 12.85 -9.57
N ALA A 171 18.54 13.93 -8.82
CA ALA A 171 17.36 14.12 -7.98
C ALA A 171 16.06 14.19 -8.79
N GLN A 172 16.09 14.78 -9.99
CA GLN A 172 14.94 14.86 -10.90
C GLN A 172 14.55 13.48 -11.44
N VAL A 173 15.51 12.61 -11.74
CA VAL A 173 15.24 11.20 -12.13
C VAL A 173 14.55 10.45 -11.01
N VAL A 174 15.02 10.62 -9.77
CA VAL A 174 14.38 10.07 -8.57
C VAL A 174 12.96 10.62 -8.42
N GLY A 175 12.76 11.93 -8.64
CA GLY A 175 11.45 12.59 -8.61
C GLY A 175 10.45 11.97 -9.59
N GLY A 176 10.87 11.71 -10.82
CA GLY A 176 10.04 11.03 -11.83
C GLY A 176 9.61 9.62 -11.37
N SER A 177 10.54 8.87 -10.77
CA SER A 177 10.24 7.53 -10.23
C SER A 177 9.27 7.59 -9.05
N LEU A 178 9.42 8.56 -8.14
CA LEU A 178 8.49 8.78 -7.02
C LEU A 178 7.11 9.23 -7.50
N ALA A 179 7.03 10.07 -8.54
CA ALA A 179 5.76 10.49 -9.13
C ALA A 179 4.98 9.29 -9.71
N LEU A 180 5.67 8.43 -10.47
CA LEU A 180 5.06 7.21 -10.99
C LEU A 180 4.61 6.27 -9.86
N ALA A 181 5.45 6.05 -8.85
CA ALA A 181 5.10 5.23 -7.69
C ALA A 181 3.89 5.79 -6.94
N PHE A 182 3.80 7.12 -6.75
CA PHE A 182 2.66 7.77 -6.13
C PHE A 182 1.36 7.55 -6.92
N LEU A 183 1.38 7.75 -8.25
CA LEU A 183 0.21 7.54 -9.10
C LEU A 183 -0.29 6.09 -9.04
N LEU A 184 0.61 5.13 -9.04
CA LEU A 184 0.25 3.71 -8.88
C LEU A 184 -0.33 3.42 -7.50
N LEU A 185 0.30 3.93 -6.43
CA LEU A 185 -0.16 3.73 -5.06
C LEU A 185 -1.52 4.36 -4.81
N ILE A 186 -1.77 5.59 -5.28
CA ILE A 186 -3.08 6.24 -5.10
C ILE A 186 -4.17 5.49 -5.86
N GLY A 187 -3.89 5.02 -7.08
CA GLY A 187 -4.80 4.19 -7.85
C GLY A 187 -5.17 2.89 -7.12
N LEU A 188 -4.17 2.22 -6.53
CA LEU A 188 -4.38 1.01 -5.72
C LEU A 188 -5.14 1.31 -4.42
N ALA A 189 -4.82 2.40 -3.73
CA ALA A 189 -5.49 2.79 -2.48
C ALA A 189 -6.98 3.08 -2.69
N VAL A 190 -7.32 3.81 -3.75
CA VAL A 190 -8.71 4.13 -4.09
C VAL A 190 -9.49 2.87 -4.46
N ARG A 191 -8.89 1.97 -5.25
CA ARG A 191 -9.55 0.74 -5.71
C ARG A 191 -9.65 -0.31 -4.61
N GLY A 192 -8.59 -0.50 -3.82
CA GLY A 192 -8.48 -1.55 -2.80
C GLY A 192 -9.00 -1.16 -1.42
N ARG A 193 -9.25 0.14 -1.15
CA ARG A 193 -9.60 0.68 0.17
C ARG A 193 -8.65 0.24 1.29
N ASP A 194 -7.39 -0.04 0.95
CA ASP A 194 -6.39 -0.49 1.91
C ASP A 194 -5.66 0.70 2.55
N ALA A 195 -5.76 0.79 3.87
CA ALA A 195 -5.16 1.88 4.63
C ALA A 195 -3.61 1.86 4.59
N ALA A 196 -2.96 0.69 4.48
CA ALA A 196 -1.51 0.62 4.38
C ALA A 196 -1.02 1.22 3.06
N THR A 197 -1.71 0.92 1.94
CA THR A 197 -1.44 1.54 0.63
C THR A 197 -1.59 3.06 0.68
N ALA A 198 -2.65 3.56 1.36
CA ALA A 198 -2.88 5.01 1.49
C ALA A 198 -1.76 5.70 2.28
N TRP A 199 -1.26 5.10 3.36
CA TRP A 199 -0.13 5.61 4.13
C TRP A 199 1.17 5.61 3.33
N LEU A 200 1.44 4.57 2.53
CA LEU A 200 2.62 4.52 1.66
C LEU A 200 2.52 5.56 0.53
N ALA A 201 1.34 5.79 -0.03
CA ALA A 201 1.09 6.86 -0.99
C ALA A 201 1.36 8.24 -0.36
N LEU A 202 0.92 8.46 0.88
CA LEU A 202 1.20 9.69 1.62
C LEU A 202 2.69 9.90 1.85
N ALA A 203 3.44 8.85 2.22
CA ALA A 203 4.90 8.92 2.37
C ALA A 203 5.58 9.30 1.06
N THR A 204 5.16 8.68 -0.05
CA THR A 204 5.70 8.94 -1.38
C THR A 204 5.35 10.35 -1.87
N LEU A 205 4.14 10.83 -1.60
CA LEU A 205 3.73 12.22 -1.89
C LEU A 205 4.58 13.22 -1.11
N GLY A 206 4.77 13.01 0.20
CA GLY A 206 5.61 13.86 1.03
C GLY A 206 7.05 13.93 0.51
N ALA A 207 7.64 12.78 0.15
CA ALA A 207 8.97 12.72 -0.45
C ALA A 207 9.05 13.45 -1.81
N LEU A 208 8.03 13.30 -2.65
CA LEU A 208 7.94 13.98 -3.94
C LEU A 208 7.81 15.50 -3.77
N LEU A 209 6.96 15.96 -2.87
CA LEU A 209 6.78 17.39 -2.57
C LEU A 209 8.07 17.99 -2.01
N GLN A 210 8.74 17.29 -1.09
CA GLN A 210 10.02 17.73 -0.55
C GLN A 210 11.07 17.86 -1.66
N LEU A 211 11.23 16.84 -2.51
CA LEU A 211 12.18 16.84 -3.60
C LEU A 211 11.86 17.94 -4.63
N THR A 212 10.59 18.17 -4.93
CA THR A 212 10.14 19.25 -5.81
C THR A 212 10.49 20.63 -5.23
N ALA A 213 10.21 20.84 -3.93
CA ALA A 213 10.58 22.09 -3.25
C ALA A 213 12.10 22.27 -3.21
N GLU A 214 12.87 21.19 -3.02
CA GLU A 214 14.34 21.23 -2.99
C GLU A 214 14.94 21.58 -4.34
N THR A 215 14.47 20.93 -5.39
CA THR A 215 14.98 21.15 -6.76
C THR A 215 14.43 22.39 -7.43
N SER A 216 13.39 23.04 -6.86
CA SER A 216 12.75 24.22 -7.45
C SER A 216 13.72 25.36 -7.75
N ARG A 217 14.78 25.52 -6.95
CA ARG A 217 15.82 26.54 -7.16
C ARG A 217 16.67 26.32 -8.42
N ALA A 218 16.58 25.17 -9.04
CA ALA A 218 17.23 24.91 -10.32
C ALA A 218 16.46 25.49 -11.51
N PHE A 219 15.17 25.74 -11.35
CA PHE A 219 14.27 26.17 -12.42
C PHE A 219 13.78 27.60 -12.27
N VAL A 220 13.60 28.03 -11.02
CA VAL A 220 13.00 29.34 -10.70
C VAL A 220 13.95 30.13 -9.86
N ASN A 221 14.30 31.32 -10.33
CA ASN A 221 14.99 32.33 -9.55
C ASN A 221 13.93 33.21 -8.89
N TYR A 222 14.01 33.39 -7.59
CA TYR A 222 13.02 34.09 -6.79
C TYR A 222 13.65 35.08 -5.81
N PRO A 223 12.90 36.12 -5.38
CA PRO A 223 13.37 37.04 -4.34
C PRO A 223 13.67 36.29 -3.05
N TYR A 224 14.79 36.61 -2.42
CA TYR A 224 15.30 35.83 -1.29
C TYR A 224 14.35 35.72 -0.06
N PRO A 225 13.41 36.64 0.25
CA PRO A 225 12.45 36.43 1.34
C PRO A 225 11.59 35.17 1.17
N LEU A 226 11.30 34.78 -0.08
CA LEU A 226 10.57 33.54 -0.35
C LEU A 226 11.36 32.26 -0.01
N HIS A 227 12.68 32.39 0.21
CA HIS A 227 13.52 31.26 0.58
C HIS A 227 13.10 30.64 1.93
N SER A 228 12.68 31.45 2.89
CA SER A 228 12.17 30.95 4.18
C SER A 228 10.87 30.16 4.03
N LEU A 229 9.99 30.56 3.10
CA LEU A 229 8.78 29.82 2.77
C LEU A 229 9.10 28.47 2.10
N ARG A 230 10.07 28.48 1.17
CA ARG A 230 10.58 27.25 0.56
C ARG A 230 11.12 26.26 1.62
N LEU A 231 11.95 26.75 2.55
CA LEU A 231 12.47 25.91 3.66
C LEU A 231 11.36 25.37 4.55
N ALA A 232 10.31 26.18 4.81
CA ALA A 232 9.13 25.72 5.54
C ALA A 232 8.37 24.62 4.78
N ALA A 233 8.21 24.77 3.47
CA ALA A 233 7.56 23.76 2.63
C ALA A 233 8.35 22.44 2.60
N ILE A 234 9.68 22.49 2.54
CA ILE A 234 10.58 21.34 2.63
C ILE A 234 10.37 20.60 3.96
N GLY A 235 10.38 21.34 5.08
CA GLY A 235 10.17 20.75 6.41
C GLY A 235 8.77 20.13 6.59
N ALA A 236 7.73 20.79 6.07
CA ALA A 236 6.36 20.28 6.11
C ALA A 236 6.22 18.99 5.25
N ALA A 237 6.81 18.99 4.07
CA ALA A 237 6.81 17.82 3.17
C ALA A 237 7.59 16.65 3.78
N ALA A 238 8.72 16.91 4.44
CA ALA A 238 9.47 15.90 5.20
C ALA A 238 8.63 15.33 6.36
N GLY A 239 7.89 16.18 7.09
CA GLY A 239 6.94 15.76 8.12
C GLY A 239 5.85 14.85 7.57
N LEU A 240 5.29 15.20 6.41
CA LEU A 240 4.27 14.40 5.73
C LEU A 240 4.83 13.04 5.29
N ALA A 241 6.04 13.01 4.72
CA ALA A 241 6.72 11.77 4.34
C ALA A 241 6.98 10.86 5.54
N GLY A 242 7.48 11.43 6.64
CA GLY A 242 7.73 10.69 7.88
C GLY A 242 6.46 10.14 8.51
N LEU A 243 5.39 10.95 8.56
CA LEU A 243 4.08 10.52 9.05
C LEU A 243 3.52 9.36 8.22
N GLY A 244 3.60 9.47 6.90
CA GLY A 244 3.18 8.41 5.98
C GLY A 244 3.97 7.12 6.16
N LEU A 245 5.29 7.21 6.28
CA LEU A 245 6.19 6.09 6.50
C LEU A 245 5.90 5.38 7.84
N LEU A 246 5.66 6.15 8.89
CA LEU A 246 5.29 5.63 10.21
C LEU A 246 3.92 4.94 10.17
N GLY A 247 2.90 5.60 9.58
CA GLY A 247 1.56 5.05 9.44
C GLY A 247 1.54 3.75 8.64
N PHE A 248 2.29 3.68 7.52
CA PHE A 248 2.50 2.45 6.76
C PHE A 248 3.10 1.35 7.63
N SER A 249 4.19 1.64 8.36
CA SER A 249 4.92 0.66 9.16
C SER A 249 4.03 0.04 10.24
N PHE A 250 3.26 0.84 10.97
CA PHE A 250 2.35 0.33 11.98
C PHE A 250 1.21 -0.48 11.38
N ARG A 251 0.59 -0.02 10.29
CA ARG A 251 -0.47 -0.78 9.63
C ARG A 251 0.02 -2.10 9.05
N ARG A 252 1.25 -2.13 8.53
CA ARG A 252 1.83 -3.32 7.89
C ARG A 252 2.31 -4.36 8.91
N PHE A 253 2.99 -3.92 9.97
CA PHE A 253 3.68 -4.82 10.90
C PHE A 253 2.96 -5.01 12.25
N VAL A 254 2.10 -4.09 12.64
CA VAL A 254 1.38 -4.10 13.93
C VAL A 254 -0.11 -3.77 13.74
N PRO A 255 -0.84 -4.43 12.82
CA PRO A 255 -2.22 -4.07 12.48
C PRO A 255 -3.21 -4.22 13.65
N ASP A 256 -2.88 -5.09 14.62
CA ASP A 256 -3.75 -5.39 15.76
C ASP A 256 -3.74 -4.30 16.85
N ARG A 257 -2.88 -3.28 16.71
CA ARG A 257 -2.80 -2.14 17.62
C ARG A 257 -3.24 -0.85 16.94
N ALA A 258 -3.86 0.03 17.70
CA ALA A 258 -4.17 1.37 17.23
C ALA A 258 -2.88 2.11 16.87
N ALA A 259 -2.78 2.58 15.63
CA ALA A 259 -1.63 3.37 15.16
C ALA A 259 -1.68 4.83 15.66
N TRP A 260 -2.88 5.34 15.98
CA TRP A 260 -3.10 6.76 16.29
C TRP A 260 -2.24 7.31 17.43
N PRO A 261 -1.96 6.60 18.55
CA PRO A 261 -1.11 7.15 19.60
C PRO A 261 0.29 7.46 19.11
N TRP A 262 0.84 6.60 18.24
CA TRP A 262 2.16 6.78 17.65
C TRP A 262 2.19 7.92 16.65
N LEU A 263 1.14 8.08 15.86
CA LEU A 263 1.00 9.18 14.90
C LEU A 263 0.84 10.52 15.61
N VAL A 264 0.03 10.58 16.67
CA VAL A 264 -0.13 11.78 17.50
C VAL A 264 1.19 12.13 18.19
N SER A 265 1.89 11.14 18.77
CA SER A 265 3.20 11.36 19.40
C SER A 265 4.22 11.86 18.38
N TYR A 266 4.24 11.32 17.17
CA TYR A 266 5.08 11.81 16.09
C TYR A 266 4.78 13.28 15.77
N CYS A 267 3.52 13.62 15.55
CA CYS A 267 3.12 15.02 15.25
C CYS A 267 3.46 15.97 16.39
N ALA A 268 3.25 15.55 17.64
CA ALA A 268 3.56 16.38 18.82
C ALA A 268 5.08 16.61 18.94
N ILE A 269 5.89 15.55 18.84
CA ILE A 269 7.35 15.66 18.92
C ILE A 269 7.88 16.46 17.72
N ALA A 270 7.42 16.18 16.51
CA ALA A 270 7.81 16.93 15.32
C ALA A 270 7.46 18.42 15.43
N GLY A 271 6.27 18.74 15.95
CA GLY A 271 5.85 20.13 16.21
C GLY A 271 6.75 20.83 17.23
N VAL A 272 7.11 20.16 18.31
CA VAL A 272 8.06 20.69 19.30
C VAL A 272 9.45 20.90 18.68
N LEU A 273 9.95 19.93 17.92
CA LEU A 273 11.27 20.01 17.29
C LEU A 273 11.37 21.16 16.29
N VAL A 274 10.29 21.47 15.56
CA VAL A 274 10.23 22.63 14.65
C VAL A 274 10.48 23.96 15.38
N LEU A 275 10.09 24.08 16.66
CA LEU A 275 10.31 25.29 17.48
C LEU A 275 11.79 25.46 17.87
N PHE A 276 12.53 24.35 18.00
CA PHE A 276 13.93 24.36 18.44
C PHE A 276 14.92 24.18 17.29
N ALA A 277 14.48 23.75 16.11
CA ALA A 277 15.35 23.56 14.97
C ALA A 277 15.84 24.90 14.40
N ASN A 278 17.14 24.97 14.14
CA ASN A 278 17.79 26.18 13.65
C ASN A 278 17.75 26.33 12.13
N GLY A 279 17.30 25.31 11.38
CA GLY A 279 17.26 25.33 9.92
C GLY A 279 16.33 24.29 9.31
N GLY A 280 16.04 24.43 8.01
CA GLY A 280 15.17 23.52 7.26
C GLY A 280 15.71 22.10 7.20
N ASP A 281 17.02 21.94 7.07
CA ASP A 281 17.69 20.64 7.00
C ASP A 281 17.58 19.88 8.33
N GLU A 282 17.72 20.57 9.46
CA GLU A 282 17.54 19.97 10.78
C GLU A 282 16.10 19.47 10.98
N ILE A 283 15.10 20.25 10.54
CA ILE A 283 13.69 19.84 10.60
C ILE A 283 13.47 18.54 9.80
N SER A 284 13.99 18.49 8.59
CA SER A 284 13.89 17.30 7.73
C SER A 284 14.58 16.09 8.36
N LEU A 285 15.82 16.27 8.84
CA LEU A 285 16.60 15.22 9.47
C LEU A 285 15.89 14.63 10.70
N LEU A 286 15.36 15.50 11.58
CA LEU A 286 14.66 15.08 12.79
C LEU A 286 13.34 14.35 12.48
N ASN A 287 12.58 14.82 11.49
CA ASN A 287 11.37 14.13 11.05
C ASN A 287 11.67 12.71 10.55
N PHE A 288 12.71 12.55 9.73
CA PHE A 288 13.10 11.23 9.22
C PHE A 288 13.74 10.34 10.29
N ALA A 289 14.48 10.91 11.24
CA ALA A 289 15.01 10.17 12.39
C ALA A 289 13.88 9.59 13.25
N LEU A 290 12.86 10.39 13.56
CA LEU A 290 11.68 9.96 14.29
C LEU A 290 10.90 8.86 13.52
N ALA A 291 10.68 9.06 12.23
CA ALA A 291 9.98 8.09 11.39
C ALA A 291 10.76 6.77 11.28
N THR A 292 12.09 6.85 11.16
CA THR A 292 12.99 5.69 11.09
C THR A 292 12.99 4.91 12.41
N LEU A 293 13.07 5.60 13.53
CA LEU A 293 13.00 4.98 14.86
C LEU A 293 11.65 4.28 15.07
N GLY A 294 10.54 5.00 14.84
CA GLY A 294 9.20 4.45 15.00
C GLY A 294 8.92 3.29 14.03
N GLY A 295 9.34 3.41 12.77
CA GLY A 295 9.25 2.35 11.77
C GLY A 295 10.09 1.13 12.12
N GLY A 296 11.29 1.33 12.63
CA GLY A 296 12.16 0.26 13.15
C GLY A 296 11.54 -0.49 14.34
N ILE A 297 10.92 0.24 15.29
CA ILE A 297 10.17 -0.36 16.40
C ILE A 297 8.99 -1.19 15.88
N ALA A 298 8.24 -0.67 14.92
CA ALA A 298 7.12 -1.40 14.31
C ALA A 298 7.61 -2.67 13.59
N ALA A 299 8.71 -2.60 12.83
CA ALA A 299 9.32 -3.75 12.16
C ALA A 299 9.84 -4.80 13.17
N ALA A 300 10.50 -4.40 14.25
CA ALA A 300 10.96 -5.29 15.31
C ALA A 300 9.79 -6.01 16.02
N GLN A 301 8.68 -5.31 16.25
CA GLN A 301 7.44 -5.94 16.75
C GLN A 301 6.85 -6.91 15.71
N GLY A 302 6.93 -6.57 14.42
CA GLY A 302 6.51 -7.41 13.31
C GLY A 302 7.28 -8.73 13.26
N ILE A 303 8.61 -8.72 13.49
CA ILE A 303 9.46 -9.92 13.57
C ILE A 303 8.96 -10.84 14.69
N ARG A 304 8.73 -10.28 15.90
CA ARG A 304 8.21 -11.07 17.05
C ARG A 304 6.85 -11.71 16.74
N ARG A 305 6.07 -11.13 15.84
CA ARG A 305 4.76 -11.60 15.40
C ARG A 305 4.82 -12.40 14.10
N ARG A 306 5.99 -12.72 13.62
CA ARG A 306 6.24 -13.46 12.38
C ARG A 306 5.56 -12.83 11.15
N ARG A 307 5.48 -11.50 11.10
CA ARG A 307 4.91 -10.79 9.95
C ARG A 307 5.87 -10.86 8.75
N PRO A 308 5.36 -11.12 7.55
CA PRO A 308 6.21 -11.20 6.36
C PRO A 308 6.95 -9.88 6.10
N SER A 309 8.18 -9.97 5.64
CA SER A 309 9.07 -8.85 5.28
C SER A 309 9.46 -7.90 6.42
N ALA A 310 9.13 -8.22 7.69
CA ALA A 310 9.48 -7.38 8.83
C ALA A 310 11.00 -7.30 9.06
N GLU A 311 11.72 -8.36 8.79
CA GLU A 311 13.21 -8.40 8.86
C GLU A 311 13.83 -7.47 7.83
N ILE A 312 13.36 -7.53 6.58
CA ILE A 312 13.84 -6.67 5.49
C ILE A 312 13.55 -5.20 5.84
N ALA A 313 12.37 -4.91 6.40
CA ALA A 313 12.01 -3.56 6.83
C ALA A 313 12.92 -3.06 7.96
N LEU A 314 13.22 -3.89 8.95
CA LEU A 314 14.12 -3.51 10.03
C LEU A 314 15.54 -3.20 9.50
N VAL A 315 16.07 -4.03 8.63
CA VAL A 315 17.38 -3.80 7.99
C VAL A 315 17.36 -2.50 7.17
N ALA A 316 16.28 -2.25 6.42
CA ALA A 316 16.12 -1.03 5.64
C ALA A 316 16.07 0.23 6.53
N PHE A 317 15.34 0.19 7.66
CA PHE A 317 15.32 1.30 8.63
C PHE A 317 16.67 1.51 9.30
N LEU A 318 17.38 0.45 9.68
CA LEU A 318 18.72 0.56 10.26
C LEU A 318 19.73 1.16 9.26
N ALA A 319 19.69 0.70 8.00
CA ALA A 319 20.55 1.24 6.94
C ALA A 319 20.22 2.72 6.65
N PHE A 320 18.95 3.10 6.63
CA PHE A 320 18.55 4.48 6.44
C PHE A 320 18.92 5.35 7.66
N GLY A 321 18.74 4.84 8.87
CA GLY A 321 19.20 5.52 10.10
C GLY A 321 20.72 5.74 10.11
N LEU A 322 21.49 4.75 9.69
CA LEU A 322 22.94 4.90 9.52
C LEU A 322 23.27 5.97 8.47
N LEU A 323 22.56 5.97 7.34
CA LEU A 323 22.72 6.99 6.30
C LEU A 323 22.44 8.39 6.86
N LEU A 324 21.37 8.58 7.65
CA LEU A 324 21.05 9.85 8.28
C LEU A 324 22.17 10.33 9.21
N VAL A 325 22.81 9.44 9.96
CA VAL A 325 23.93 9.77 10.85
C VAL A 325 25.18 10.15 10.05
N LEU A 326 25.54 9.35 9.05
CA LEU A 326 26.74 9.59 8.23
C LEU A 326 26.61 10.83 7.34
N SER A 327 25.39 11.22 7.01
CA SER A 327 25.12 12.33 6.09
C SER A 327 25.06 13.71 6.74
N GLN A 328 25.30 13.83 8.05
CA GLN A 328 25.20 15.13 8.76
C GLN A 328 26.16 16.21 8.26
N THR A 329 27.33 15.82 7.70
CA THR A 329 28.36 16.77 7.23
C THR A 329 28.24 17.13 5.74
N VAL A 330 27.60 16.30 4.97
CA VAL A 330 27.39 16.40 3.52
C VAL A 330 25.94 16.02 3.26
N PHE A 331 25.03 16.76 3.77
CA PHE A 331 23.62 16.57 3.45
C PHE A 331 23.34 16.99 2.01
N LEU A 332 23.46 16.43 1.39
CA LEU A 332 23.38 15.39 0.53
C LEU A 332 22.03 15.41 -0.16
N ASP A 333 21.79 16.48 -0.88
CA ASP A 333 20.69 16.60 -1.83
C ASP A 333 20.55 15.35 -2.70
N LEU A 334 21.61 14.54 -2.83
CA LEU A 334 21.61 13.33 -3.64
C LEU A 334 21.48 12.05 -2.84
N PHE A 335 22.39 11.78 -1.90
CA PHE A 335 22.44 10.48 -1.21
C PHE A 335 21.26 10.26 -0.27
N PHE A 336 20.77 11.33 0.35
CA PHE A 336 19.57 11.28 1.17
C PHE A 336 18.35 10.87 0.34
N TYR A 337 18.07 11.57 -0.79
CA TYR A 337 16.94 11.25 -1.65
C TYR A 337 17.07 9.88 -2.29
N LEU A 338 18.28 9.47 -2.63
CA LEU A 338 18.53 8.12 -3.13
C LEU A 338 18.21 7.08 -2.05
N GLY A 339 18.66 7.28 -0.80
CA GLY A 339 18.37 6.39 0.32
C GLY A 339 16.88 6.34 0.64
N LEU A 340 16.21 7.50 0.66
CA LEU A 340 14.76 7.56 0.85
C LEU A 340 14.00 6.87 -0.28
N ALA A 341 14.40 7.09 -1.53
CA ALA A 341 13.79 6.44 -2.68
C ALA A 341 13.98 4.92 -2.66
N VAL A 342 15.16 4.44 -2.23
CA VAL A 342 15.43 3.00 -2.09
C VAL A 342 14.50 2.37 -1.04
N ILE A 343 14.35 2.99 0.14
CA ILE A 343 13.48 2.43 1.18
C ILE A 343 12.00 2.45 0.76
N LEU A 344 11.55 3.53 0.11
CA LEU A 344 10.19 3.62 -0.43
C LEU A 344 9.97 2.60 -1.55
N LEU A 345 10.94 2.39 -2.43
CA LEU A 345 10.87 1.38 -3.49
C LEU A 345 10.84 -0.04 -2.92
N LEU A 346 11.65 -0.34 -1.90
CA LEU A 346 11.61 -1.64 -1.21
C LEU A 346 10.22 -1.90 -0.63
N PHE A 347 9.65 -0.93 0.07
CA PHE A 347 8.31 -1.05 0.63
C PHE A 347 7.22 -1.12 -0.44
N PHE A 348 7.36 -0.36 -1.52
CA PHE A 348 6.46 -0.42 -2.66
C PHE A 348 6.45 -1.82 -3.29
N VAL A 349 7.62 -2.38 -3.59
CA VAL A 349 7.74 -3.72 -4.19
C VAL A 349 7.21 -4.80 -3.25
N ASP A 350 7.54 -4.73 -1.95
CA ASP A 350 7.03 -5.69 -0.96
C ASP A 350 5.51 -5.61 -0.83
N HIS A 351 4.99 -4.40 -0.73
CA HIS A 351 3.55 -4.16 -0.63
C HIS A 351 2.81 -4.63 -1.89
N LEU A 352 3.34 -4.33 -3.06
CA LEU A 352 2.77 -4.77 -4.34
C LEU A 352 2.74 -6.30 -4.46
N ARG A 353 3.83 -6.97 -4.06
CA ARG A 353 3.88 -8.45 -4.01
C ARG A 353 2.84 -9.02 -3.05
N ALA A 354 2.68 -8.41 -1.87
CA ALA A 354 1.68 -8.84 -0.88
C ALA A 354 0.26 -8.67 -1.44
N TYR A 355 -0.04 -7.53 -2.06
CA TYR A 355 -1.32 -7.23 -2.68
C TYR A 355 -1.70 -8.25 -3.78
N PHE A 356 -0.78 -8.54 -4.70
CA PHE A 356 -1.04 -9.51 -5.77
C PHE A 356 -1.19 -10.94 -5.24
N ARG A 357 -0.43 -11.33 -4.21
CA ARG A 357 -0.59 -12.64 -3.57
C ARG A 357 -1.96 -12.80 -2.92
N GLU A 358 -2.40 -11.80 -2.17
CA GLU A 358 -3.70 -11.80 -1.51
C GLU A 358 -4.84 -11.86 -2.54
N ARG A 359 -4.73 -11.07 -3.61
CA ARG A 359 -5.68 -11.09 -4.71
C ARG A 359 -5.75 -12.45 -5.40
N ALA A 360 -4.62 -13.05 -5.73
CA ALA A 360 -4.55 -14.37 -6.34
C ALA A 360 -5.16 -15.46 -5.42
N GLN A 361 -4.96 -15.36 -4.10
CA GLN A 361 -5.57 -16.28 -3.13
C GLN A 361 -7.09 -16.12 -3.09
N ARG A 362 -7.61 -14.90 -3.12
CA ARG A 362 -9.06 -14.65 -3.17
C ARG A 362 -9.67 -15.20 -4.46
N GLU A 363 -9.09 -14.90 -5.62
CA GLU A 363 -9.54 -15.42 -6.91
C GLU A 363 -9.50 -16.96 -6.96
N ALA A 364 -8.47 -17.59 -6.39
CA ALA A 364 -8.38 -19.05 -6.30
C ALA A 364 -9.44 -19.65 -5.36
N ALA A 365 -9.75 -18.97 -4.24
CA ALA A 365 -10.80 -19.40 -3.31
C ALA A 365 -12.20 -19.29 -3.95
N GLU A 366 -12.48 -18.20 -4.66
CA GLU A 366 -13.74 -18.00 -5.40
C GLU A 366 -13.92 -19.06 -6.50
N LEU A 367 -12.88 -19.34 -7.27
CA LEU A 367 -12.91 -20.40 -8.29
C LEU A 367 -13.13 -21.77 -7.68
N LYS A 368 -12.53 -22.05 -6.52
CA LYS A 368 -12.74 -23.31 -5.80
C LYS A 368 -14.18 -23.44 -5.30
N ALA A 369 -14.74 -22.36 -4.74
CA ALA A 369 -16.13 -22.32 -4.31
C ALA A 369 -17.10 -22.57 -5.48
N ALA A 370 -16.90 -21.85 -6.60
CA ALA A 370 -17.73 -22.04 -7.80
C ALA A 370 -17.63 -23.46 -8.40
N ARG A 371 -16.43 -24.08 -8.37
CA ARG A 371 -16.26 -25.48 -8.80
C ARG A 371 -17.01 -26.44 -7.89
N LEU A 372 -16.94 -26.24 -6.57
CA LEU A 372 -17.66 -27.06 -5.61
C LEU A 372 -19.18 -26.96 -5.82
N GLU A 373 -19.70 -25.75 -6.05
CA GLU A 373 -21.11 -25.53 -6.38
C GLU A 373 -21.52 -26.24 -7.69
N LEU A 374 -20.68 -26.15 -8.73
CA LEU A 374 -20.93 -26.84 -9.99
C LEU A 374 -20.90 -28.37 -9.85
N ASP A 375 -19.93 -28.91 -9.12
CA ASP A 375 -19.83 -30.34 -8.85
C ASP A 375 -21.00 -30.83 -8.01
N TYR A 376 -21.46 -30.01 -7.07
CA TYR A 376 -22.67 -30.24 -6.29
C TYR A 376 -23.91 -30.30 -7.19
N ALA A 377 -24.13 -29.31 -8.06
CA ALA A 377 -25.24 -29.29 -8.99
C ALA A 377 -25.23 -30.48 -9.95
N LYS A 378 -24.06 -30.88 -10.47
CA LYS A 378 -23.91 -32.06 -11.35
C LYS A 378 -24.25 -33.37 -10.64
N ARG A 379 -23.94 -33.51 -9.36
CA ARG A 379 -24.23 -34.73 -8.59
C ARG A 379 -25.72 -34.88 -8.27
N HIS A 380 -26.43 -33.77 -8.06
CA HIS A 380 -27.87 -33.79 -7.78
C HIS A 380 -28.74 -34.17 -9.00
N LEU A 381 -28.20 -34.04 -10.21
CA LEU A 381 -28.93 -34.46 -11.44
C LEU A 381 -28.85 -35.95 -11.70
N GLN A 382 -28.18 -36.77 -10.88
CA GLN A 382 -27.97 -38.20 -11.02
C GLN A 382 -28.19 -38.70 -12.47
N PRO A 383 -27.22 -38.55 -13.37
CA PRO A 383 -27.41 -38.85 -14.79
C PRO A 383 -27.90 -40.31 -15.03
N HIS A 384 -27.48 -41.22 -14.14
CA HIS A 384 -27.83 -42.62 -14.21
C HIS A 384 -29.31 -42.87 -13.83
N PHE A 385 -29.83 -42.16 -12.82
CA PHE A 385 -31.27 -42.24 -12.49
C PHE A 385 -32.13 -41.75 -13.64
N LEU A 386 -31.81 -40.58 -14.20
CA LEU A 386 -32.52 -40.01 -15.35
C LEU A 386 -32.49 -40.94 -16.56
N LEU A 387 -31.32 -41.43 -16.95
CA LEU A 387 -31.19 -42.35 -18.09
C LEU A 387 -31.99 -43.63 -17.90
N ASN A 388 -31.94 -44.22 -16.70
CA ASN A 388 -32.69 -45.43 -16.41
C ASN A 388 -34.19 -45.19 -16.36
N THR A 389 -34.64 -44.04 -15.85
CA THR A 389 -36.05 -43.66 -15.79
C THR A 389 -36.60 -43.39 -17.18
N LEU A 390 -35.82 -42.71 -18.04
CA LEU A 390 -36.18 -42.51 -19.47
C LEU A 390 -36.23 -43.82 -20.25
N ALA A 391 -35.31 -44.76 -20.04
CA ALA A 391 -35.32 -46.08 -20.70
C ALA A 391 -36.57 -46.88 -20.27
N THR A 392 -36.93 -46.86 -18.97
CA THR A 392 -38.16 -47.51 -18.49
C THR A 392 -39.40 -46.82 -19.10
N LEU A 393 -39.37 -45.51 -19.24
CA LEU A 393 -40.47 -44.73 -19.82
C LEU A 393 -40.66 -45.06 -21.31
N GLU A 394 -39.57 -45.21 -22.06
CA GLU A 394 -39.59 -45.66 -23.47
C GLU A 394 -40.27 -47.04 -23.61
N GLU A 395 -39.92 -47.99 -22.75
CA GLU A 395 -40.54 -49.31 -22.72
C GLU A 395 -42.03 -49.24 -22.36
N LEU A 396 -42.41 -48.39 -21.38
CA LEU A 396 -43.79 -48.24 -20.94
C LEU A 396 -44.66 -47.53 -21.99
N ILE A 397 -44.13 -46.64 -22.81
CA ILE A 397 -44.89 -45.99 -23.90
C ILE A 397 -45.42 -47.04 -24.87
N GLU A 398 -44.64 -48.10 -25.13
CA GLU A 398 -45.03 -49.17 -26.02
C GLU A 398 -45.93 -50.24 -25.38
N THR A 399 -45.76 -50.50 -24.07
CA THR A 399 -46.37 -51.62 -23.37
C THR A 399 -47.56 -51.20 -22.48
N ASP A 400 -47.52 -50.03 -21.83
CA ASP A 400 -48.55 -49.50 -20.93
C ASP A 400 -48.53 -47.96 -20.94
N ALA A 401 -49.16 -47.36 -21.94
CA ALA A 401 -49.17 -45.92 -22.13
C ALA A 401 -49.80 -45.17 -20.94
N GLN A 402 -50.73 -45.79 -20.22
CA GLN A 402 -51.36 -45.14 -19.05
C GLN A 402 -50.42 -45.06 -17.88
N ARG A 403 -49.58 -46.08 -17.67
CA ARG A 403 -48.55 -46.11 -16.66
C ARG A 403 -47.40 -45.15 -17.02
N ALA A 404 -47.04 -45.09 -18.31
CA ALA A 404 -46.06 -44.11 -18.83
C ALA A 404 -46.48 -42.67 -18.53
N SER A 405 -47.77 -42.30 -18.79
CA SER A 405 -48.31 -40.99 -18.49
C SER A 405 -48.24 -40.65 -17.01
N ARG A 406 -48.64 -41.59 -16.14
CA ARG A 406 -48.53 -41.41 -14.67
C ARG A 406 -47.12 -41.22 -14.19
N MET A 407 -46.16 -41.94 -14.80
CA MET A 407 -44.74 -41.86 -14.47
C MET A 407 -44.17 -40.48 -14.89
N ILE A 408 -44.58 -39.90 -16.04
CA ILE A 408 -44.19 -38.55 -16.46
C ILE A 408 -44.68 -37.50 -15.46
N ASP A 409 -45.98 -37.62 -15.03
CA ASP A 409 -46.59 -36.69 -14.08
C ASP A 409 -45.88 -36.75 -12.71
N ALA A 410 -45.61 -37.96 -12.23
CA ALA A 410 -44.91 -38.17 -10.95
C ALA A 410 -43.47 -37.65 -10.98
N LEU A 411 -42.76 -37.89 -12.10
CA LEU A 411 -41.41 -37.38 -12.29
C LEU A 411 -41.37 -35.85 -12.35
N GLY A 412 -42.35 -35.25 -13.02
CA GLY A 412 -42.50 -33.80 -13.11
C GLY A 412 -42.78 -33.14 -11.73
N GLU A 413 -43.55 -33.82 -10.88
CA GLU A 413 -43.83 -33.38 -9.50
C GLU A 413 -42.57 -33.47 -8.62
N GLU A 414 -41.86 -34.61 -8.65
CA GLU A 414 -40.63 -34.82 -7.91
C GLU A 414 -39.58 -33.72 -8.26
N PHE A 415 -39.37 -33.46 -9.55
CA PHE A 415 -38.40 -32.43 -9.98
C PHE A 415 -38.81 -31.01 -9.55
N ARG A 416 -40.11 -30.68 -9.60
CA ARG A 416 -40.60 -29.38 -9.14
C ARG A 416 -40.33 -29.20 -7.65
N MET A 417 -40.70 -30.20 -6.83
CA MET A 417 -40.51 -30.19 -5.38
C MET A 417 -39.00 -30.12 -5.05
N MET A 418 -38.17 -30.95 -5.66
CA MET A 418 -36.71 -30.94 -5.46
C MET A 418 -36.10 -29.57 -5.79
N SER A 419 -36.50 -28.94 -6.90
CA SER A 419 -36.02 -27.61 -7.29
C SER A 419 -36.46 -26.49 -6.35
N GLN A 420 -37.62 -26.60 -5.73
CA GLN A 420 -38.12 -25.63 -4.76
C GLN A 420 -37.41 -25.77 -3.42
N LEU A 421 -37.29 -27.00 -2.90
CA LEU A 421 -36.72 -27.27 -1.60
C LEU A 421 -35.19 -27.02 -1.57
N SER A 422 -34.48 -27.37 -2.64
CA SER A 422 -33.02 -27.20 -2.73
C SER A 422 -32.53 -25.75 -2.63
N ARG A 423 -33.42 -24.76 -2.80
CA ARG A 423 -33.10 -23.33 -2.67
C ARG A 423 -33.20 -22.80 -1.25
N GLN A 424 -33.77 -23.60 -0.34
CA GLN A 424 -33.97 -23.21 1.06
C GLN A 424 -32.78 -23.68 1.93
N ALA A 425 -32.47 -22.96 3.00
CA ALA A 425 -31.44 -23.40 3.95
C ALA A 425 -31.94 -24.59 4.81
N THR A 426 -33.22 -24.55 5.21
CA THR A 426 -33.91 -25.60 5.91
C THR A 426 -35.34 -25.73 5.39
N VAL A 427 -35.89 -26.92 5.46
CA VAL A 427 -37.28 -27.26 5.10
C VAL A 427 -37.98 -27.95 6.26
N SER A 428 -39.30 -27.97 6.24
CA SER A 428 -40.08 -28.73 7.24
C SER A 428 -39.98 -30.24 6.97
N LEU A 429 -40.20 -31.03 8.00
CA LEU A 429 -40.31 -32.51 7.86
C LEU A 429 -41.41 -32.89 6.87
N ASP A 430 -42.56 -32.20 6.90
CA ASP A 430 -43.67 -32.44 5.98
C ASP A 430 -43.28 -32.23 4.51
N GLU A 431 -42.48 -31.18 4.21
CA GLU A 431 -41.96 -30.92 2.87
C GLU A 431 -41.01 -32.02 2.38
N GLU A 432 -40.13 -32.50 3.26
CA GLU A 432 -39.22 -33.64 2.95
C GLU A 432 -39.98 -34.93 2.73
N VAL A 433 -40.97 -35.20 3.59
CA VAL A 433 -41.82 -36.38 3.45
C VAL A 433 -42.63 -36.34 2.14
N ALA A 434 -43.14 -35.19 1.75
CA ALA A 434 -43.84 -35.03 0.50
C ALA A 434 -42.91 -35.32 -0.70
N LEU A 435 -41.68 -34.83 -0.67
CA LEU A 435 -40.66 -35.15 -1.69
C LEU A 435 -40.32 -36.64 -1.71
N CYS A 436 -40.17 -37.26 -0.55
CA CYS A 436 -39.91 -38.69 -0.45
C CYS A 436 -41.04 -39.53 -1.05
N ARG A 437 -42.30 -39.16 -0.78
CA ARG A 437 -43.47 -39.85 -1.37
C ARG A 437 -43.52 -39.70 -2.89
N ALA A 438 -43.25 -38.50 -3.43
CA ALA A 438 -43.17 -38.26 -4.87
C ALA A 438 -42.09 -39.15 -5.54
N HIS A 439 -40.92 -39.30 -4.88
CA HIS A 439 -39.86 -40.19 -5.33
C HIS A 439 -40.29 -41.66 -5.33
N LEU A 440 -40.91 -42.11 -4.24
CA LEU A 440 -41.42 -43.49 -4.11
C LEU A 440 -42.51 -43.80 -5.16
N ASP A 441 -43.36 -42.85 -5.51
CA ASP A 441 -44.35 -42.98 -6.57
C ASP A 441 -43.66 -43.23 -7.96
N VAL A 442 -42.64 -42.46 -8.28
CA VAL A 442 -41.82 -42.66 -9.50
C VAL A 442 -41.20 -44.06 -9.47
N MET A 443 -40.60 -44.46 -8.36
CA MET A 443 -39.91 -45.74 -8.24
C MET A 443 -40.88 -46.91 -8.21
N SER A 444 -42.08 -46.77 -7.62
CA SER A 444 -43.15 -47.78 -7.67
C SER A 444 -43.61 -48.01 -9.12
N LEU A 445 -43.81 -46.96 -9.89
CA LEU A 445 -44.14 -47.06 -11.30
C LEU A 445 -43.00 -47.67 -12.12
N ARG A 446 -41.76 -47.39 -11.78
CA ARG A 446 -40.60 -47.92 -12.45
C ARG A 446 -40.39 -49.42 -12.21
N TYR A 447 -40.40 -49.84 -10.92
CA TYR A 447 -40.13 -51.21 -10.53
C TYR A 447 -41.36 -52.12 -10.60
N ASN A 448 -42.56 -51.57 -10.79
CA ASN A 448 -43.83 -52.29 -10.77
C ASN A 448 -44.12 -52.98 -9.45
N VAL A 449 -43.70 -52.37 -8.33
CA VAL A 449 -43.95 -52.83 -6.98
C VAL A 449 -44.44 -51.68 -6.13
N PRO A 450 -45.39 -51.85 -5.20
CA PRO A 450 -45.83 -50.79 -4.30
C PRO A 450 -44.72 -50.47 -3.32
N LEU A 451 -44.33 -49.18 -3.26
CA LEU A 451 -43.39 -48.64 -2.31
C LEU A 451 -44.09 -47.53 -1.50
N SER A 452 -44.00 -47.61 -0.17
CA SER A 452 -44.65 -46.64 0.69
C SER A 452 -43.73 -46.12 1.81
N LEU A 453 -44.07 -44.97 2.38
CA LEU A 453 -43.40 -44.41 3.56
C LEU A 453 -44.44 -44.22 4.67
N GLU A 454 -44.34 -45.06 5.71
CA GLU A 454 -45.10 -44.94 6.93
C GLU A 454 -44.40 -44.01 7.92
N ILE A 455 -45.18 -43.22 8.63
CA ILE A 455 -44.64 -42.29 9.64
C ILE A 455 -45.26 -42.67 11.00
N GLU A 456 -44.41 -43.03 11.95
CA GLU A 456 -44.79 -43.17 13.35
C GLU A 456 -44.42 -41.86 14.08
N ASP A 457 -45.42 -41.03 14.28
CA ASP A 457 -45.27 -39.74 14.96
C ASP A 457 -45.77 -39.84 16.41
N ASN A 458 -44.94 -39.38 17.35
CA ASN A 458 -45.28 -39.32 18.78
C ASN A 458 -45.88 -37.98 19.20
N GLY A 459 -46.62 -37.29 18.28
CA GLY A 459 -47.33 -36.05 18.57
C GLY A 459 -46.50 -34.77 18.36
N LEU A 460 -45.46 -34.87 17.57
CA LEU A 460 -44.68 -33.70 17.11
C LEU A 460 -45.29 -33.09 15.84
N ASP A 461 -45.42 -31.76 15.80
CA ASP A 461 -45.84 -31.06 14.60
C ASP A 461 -44.71 -31.11 13.56
N GLY A 462 -44.93 -31.82 12.44
CA GLY A 462 -43.97 -31.96 11.35
C GLY A 462 -43.62 -30.64 10.68
N GLN A 463 -44.41 -29.59 10.86
CA GLN A 463 -44.10 -28.24 10.37
C GLN A 463 -43.09 -27.50 11.23
N GLU A 464 -43.00 -27.79 12.51
CA GLU A 464 -42.05 -27.19 13.43
C GLU A 464 -40.65 -27.84 13.31
N LEU A 465 -40.56 -29.09 12.92
CA LEU A 465 -39.28 -29.79 12.75
C LEU A 465 -38.59 -29.36 11.45
N ARG A 466 -37.45 -28.72 11.59
CA ARG A 466 -36.64 -28.26 10.47
C ARG A 466 -35.41 -29.10 10.23
N LEU A 467 -35.13 -29.46 8.97
CA LEU A 467 -33.94 -30.19 8.56
C LEU A 467 -33.36 -29.63 7.25
N PRO A 468 -32.09 -29.90 6.92
CA PRO A 468 -31.54 -29.52 5.61
C PRO A 468 -32.31 -30.21 4.50
N PRO A 469 -32.56 -29.55 3.34
CA PRO A 469 -33.31 -30.13 2.25
C PRO A 469 -32.63 -31.36 1.65
N VAL A 470 -33.46 -32.31 1.16
CA VAL A 470 -33.06 -33.54 0.46
C VAL A 470 -32.33 -34.58 1.33
N VAL A 471 -32.38 -34.44 2.65
CA VAL A 471 -31.74 -35.41 3.59
C VAL A 471 -32.49 -36.73 3.63
N LEU A 472 -33.81 -36.71 3.89
CA LEU A 472 -34.63 -37.94 3.91
C LEU A 472 -34.74 -38.57 2.52
N HIS A 473 -34.90 -37.74 1.49
CA HIS A 473 -34.87 -38.20 0.10
C HIS A 473 -33.58 -38.98 -0.22
N THR A 474 -32.39 -38.47 0.22
CA THR A 474 -31.12 -39.17 0.04
C THR A 474 -31.08 -40.53 0.76
N LEU A 475 -31.69 -40.64 1.94
CA LEU A 475 -31.78 -41.93 2.68
C LEU A 475 -32.62 -42.94 1.89
N ILE A 476 -33.76 -42.53 1.37
CA ILE A 476 -34.65 -43.42 0.57
C ILE A 476 -33.94 -43.81 -0.73
N GLU A 477 -33.34 -42.87 -1.41
CA GLU A 477 -32.60 -43.14 -2.63
C GLU A 477 -31.44 -44.12 -2.43
N ASN A 478 -30.69 -43.98 -1.33
CA ASN A 478 -29.64 -44.94 -0.96
C ASN A 478 -30.24 -46.32 -0.72
N ALA A 479 -31.37 -46.41 -0.01
CA ALA A 479 -32.04 -47.69 0.24
C ALA A 479 -32.51 -48.36 -1.03
N LEU A 480 -33.06 -47.60 -1.98
CA LEU A 480 -33.52 -48.12 -3.28
C LEU A 480 -32.36 -48.49 -4.24
N THR A 481 -31.23 -47.76 -4.17
CA THR A 481 -30.07 -48.01 -5.03
C THR A 481 -29.32 -49.28 -4.61
N HIS A 482 -29.24 -49.54 -3.31
CA HIS A 482 -28.47 -50.66 -2.76
C HIS A 482 -29.27 -51.92 -2.55
N ASN A 483 -30.59 -51.89 -2.77
CA ASN A 483 -31.46 -53.05 -2.61
C ASN A 483 -32.32 -53.28 -3.86
N ARG A 484 -32.57 -54.52 -4.25
CA ARG A 484 -33.60 -54.91 -5.22
C ARG A 484 -34.79 -55.48 -4.50
N PHE A 485 -35.92 -54.85 -4.71
CA PHE A 485 -37.18 -55.28 -4.10
C PHE A 485 -38.04 -55.99 -5.15
N ASN A 486 -38.39 -57.25 -4.90
CA ASN A 486 -39.26 -58.07 -5.78
C ASN A 486 -40.71 -58.09 -5.28
N ALA A 487 -41.00 -57.49 -4.16
CA ALA A 487 -42.33 -57.35 -3.52
C ALA A 487 -42.53 -55.94 -2.97
N GLY A 488 -43.73 -55.58 -2.62
CA GLY A 488 -44.02 -54.28 -1.98
C GLY A 488 -43.21 -54.09 -0.70
N VAL A 489 -42.78 -52.82 -0.49
CA VAL A 489 -41.93 -52.44 0.64
C VAL A 489 -42.45 -51.18 1.28
N ASP A 490 -42.57 -51.25 2.61
CA ASP A 490 -42.90 -50.13 3.45
C ASP A 490 -41.64 -49.63 4.17
N PHE A 491 -41.22 -48.40 3.87
CA PHE A 491 -40.21 -47.70 4.64
C PHE A 491 -40.88 -47.08 5.88
N LEU A 492 -40.18 -47.04 7.00
CA LEU A 492 -40.72 -46.50 8.22
C LEU A 492 -39.84 -45.33 8.74
N LEU A 493 -40.47 -44.19 8.97
CA LEU A 493 -39.86 -43.04 9.62
C LEU A 493 -40.49 -42.87 11.03
N LYS A 494 -39.68 -43.04 12.07
CA LYS A 494 -40.07 -42.73 13.44
C LYS A 494 -39.62 -41.36 13.84
N VAL A 495 -40.51 -40.54 14.35
CA VAL A 495 -40.28 -39.19 14.80
C VAL A 495 -40.51 -39.10 16.29
N GLY A 496 -39.54 -38.61 17.04
CA GLY A 496 -39.60 -38.53 18.48
C GLY A 496 -38.80 -37.39 19.08
N ALA A 497 -39.05 -37.08 20.35
CA ALA A 497 -38.24 -36.14 21.10
C ALA A 497 -36.99 -36.83 21.67
N SER A 498 -35.86 -36.12 21.73
CA SER A 498 -34.65 -36.55 22.42
C SER A 498 -34.28 -35.55 23.52
N GLU A 499 -33.32 -35.89 24.38
CA GLU A 499 -32.85 -34.98 25.44
C GLU A 499 -32.25 -33.66 24.89
N GLN A 500 -31.82 -33.64 23.61
CA GLN A 500 -31.14 -32.50 22.96
C GLN A 500 -31.97 -31.84 21.87
N GLY A 501 -33.22 -32.30 21.65
CA GLY A 501 -34.09 -31.78 20.59
C GLY A 501 -34.96 -32.88 19.98
N HIS A 502 -34.81 -33.14 18.68
CA HIS A 502 -35.62 -34.11 17.95
C HIS A 502 -34.79 -35.30 17.45
N GLN A 503 -35.42 -36.48 17.38
CA GLN A 503 -34.82 -37.69 16.84
C GLN A 503 -35.67 -38.21 15.68
N LEU A 504 -35.03 -38.46 14.54
CA LEU A 504 -35.61 -39.12 13.39
C LEU A 504 -34.91 -40.48 13.21
N GLU A 505 -35.68 -41.57 13.12
CA GLU A 505 -35.15 -42.88 12.77
C GLU A 505 -35.79 -43.38 11.49
N PHE A 506 -34.97 -43.47 10.44
CA PHE A 506 -35.38 -44.05 9.16
C PHE A 506 -35.01 -45.53 9.10
N HIS A 507 -36.02 -46.38 8.91
CA HIS A 507 -35.88 -47.81 8.78
C HIS A 507 -36.15 -48.24 7.36
N ALA A 508 -35.19 -48.93 6.73
CA ALA A 508 -35.30 -49.52 5.42
C ALA A 508 -35.11 -51.04 5.50
N PRO A 509 -36.04 -51.86 4.95
CA PRO A 509 -35.85 -53.30 4.86
C PRO A 509 -34.65 -53.63 3.96
N ARG A 510 -33.99 -54.74 4.22
CA ARG A 510 -32.93 -55.25 3.34
C ARG A 510 -33.52 -56.14 2.26
N GLY A 511 -33.15 -55.90 1.00
CA GLY A 511 -33.50 -56.75 -0.15
C GLY A 511 -32.64 -57.99 -0.25
N ASP A 512 -33.08 -58.93 -1.10
CA ASP A 512 -32.52 -60.30 -1.25
C ASP A 512 -31.09 -60.35 -1.85
N ASN A 513 -30.57 -59.30 -2.48
CA ASN A 513 -29.24 -59.25 -3.05
C ASN A 513 -28.38 -58.17 -2.41
N GLN A 514 -27.38 -58.58 -1.68
CA GLN A 514 -26.34 -57.72 -1.13
C GLN A 514 -25.20 -57.53 -2.13
N GLU A 515 -25.23 -56.55 -2.98
CA GLU A 515 -24.01 -56.01 -3.58
C GLU A 515 -23.41 -54.95 -2.63
N HIS A 516 -22.46 -55.39 -1.81
CA HIS A 516 -21.62 -54.53 -0.98
C HIS A 516 -20.59 -53.80 -1.87
N VAL A 517 -20.97 -52.74 -2.52
CA VAL A 517 -19.99 -51.71 -3.00
C VAL A 517 -20.71 -50.37 -3.23
N GLY A 518 -20.88 -49.62 -2.17
CA GLY A 518 -21.35 -48.24 -2.28
C GLY A 518 -20.77 -47.46 -1.12
N GLY A 519 -19.55 -47.00 -1.31
CA GLY A 519 -18.89 -46.24 -0.26
C GLY A 519 -19.53 -44.88 0.00
N GLY A 520 -20.21 -44.75 1.14
CA GLY A 520 -20.26 -43.53 1.95
C GLY A 520 -20.64 -42.18 1.37
N LEU A 521 -20.97 -42.07 0.08
CA LEU A 521 -21.21 -40.77 -0.55
C LEU A 521 -22.50 -40.09 -0.06
N GLY A 522 -23.58 -40.88 0.11
CA GLY A 522 -24.83 -40.35 0.62
C GLY A 522 -24.72 -39.99 2.11
N GLU A 523 -24.05 -40.84 2.89
CA GLU A 523 -23.81 -40.59 4.32
C GLU A 523 -22.92 -39.37 4.53
N SER A 524 -21.83 -39.23 3.72
CA SER A 524 -20.95 -38.07 3.77
C SER A 524 -21.66 -36.77 3.36
N TYR A 525 -22.60 -36.86 2.43
CA TYR A 525 -23.44 -35.72 2.03
C TYR A 525 -24.35 -35.28 3.17
N ILE A 526 -25.10 -36.21 3.77
CA ILE A 526 -26.00 -35.92 4.89
C ILE A 526 -25.23 -35.31 6.07
N THR A 527 -24.09 -35.91 6.41
CA THR A 527 -23.23 -35.39 7.49
C THR A 527 -22.77 -33.98 7.21
N ALA A 528 -22.31 -33.67 5.97
CA ALA A 528 -21.87 -32.36 5.60
C ALA A 528 -23.01 -31.31 5.66
N ARG A 529 -24.23 -31.68 5.26
CA ARG A 529 -25.40 -30.79 5.31
C ARG A 529 -25.87 -30.52 6.73
N LEU A 530 -25.84 -31.53 7.60
CA LEU A 530 -26.12 -31.37 9.01
C LEU A 530 -25.11 -30.46 9.69
N GLU A 531 -23.83 -30.61 9.38
CA GLU A 531 -22.76 -29.76 9.91
C GLU A 531 -22.91 -28.30 9.44
N GLU A 532 -23.24 -28.10 8.15
CA GLU A 532 -23.43 -26.75 7.56
C GLU A 532 -24.57 -25.99 8.25
N VAL A 533 -25.69 -26.67 8.50
CA VAL A 533 -26.90 -26.03 9.05
C VAL A 533 -26.85 -25.94 10.59
N PHE A 534 -26.37 -26.95 11.26
CA PHE A 534 -26.45 -27.07 12.71
C PHE A 534 -25.12 -26.93 13.46
N GLY A 535 -23.98 -26.86 12.74
CA GLY A 535 -22.66 -26.54 13.30
C GLY A 535 -22.22 -27.53 14.40
N GLY A 536 -22.25 -28.83 14.12
CA GLY A 536 -21.82 -29.87 15.07
C GLY A 536 -22.84 -30.21 16.18
N ARG A 537 -24.05 -29.59 16.19
CA ARG A 537 -25.13 -29.88 17.15
C ARG A 537 -26.06 -30.99 16.68
N ALA A 538 -25.94 -31.44 15.43
CA ALA A 538 -26.69 -32.57 14.89
C ALA A 538 -25.74 -33.75 14.71
N ASN A 539 -26.29 -34.97 14.84
CA ASN A 539 -25.53 -36.21 14.72
C ASN A 539 -26.28 -37.23 13.85
N MET A 540 -25.51 -38.05 13.11
CA MET A 540 -26.06 -39.17 12.34
C MET A 540 -25.39 -40.46 12.78
N VAL A 541 -26.22 -41.47 13.09
CA VAL A 541 -25.75 -42.81 13.47
C VAL A 541 -26.43 -43.83 12.59
N VAL A 542 -25.66 -44.66 11.90
CA VAL A 542 -26.17 -45.76 11.08
C VAL A 542 -25.97 -47.08 11.82
N LYS A 543 -27.04 -47.85 11.97
CA LYS A 543 -27.04 -49.20 12.58
C LYS A 543 -27.59 -50.21 11.59
N ASN A 544 -26.82 -51.25 11.31
CA ASN A 544 -27.21 -52.34 10.45
C ASN A 544 -27.60 -53.56 11.27
N THR A 545 -28.83 -54.05 11.09
CA THR A 545 -29.27 -55.33 11.59
C THR A 545 -29.30 -56.36 10.45
N LYS A 546 -29.65 -57.65 10.72
CA LYS A 546 -29.74 -58.67 9.66
C LYS A 546 -30.81 -58.33 8.63
N ASP A 547 -31.94 -57.79 9.05
CA ASP A 547 -33.13 -57.61 8.21
C ASP A 547 -33.47 -56.15 7.89
N THR A 548 -32.86 -55.18 8.61
CA THR A 548 -33.13 -53.76 8.44
C THR A 548 -31.88 -52.91 8.53
N TRP A 549 -31.89 -51.84 7.77
CA TRP A 549 -30.91 -50.74 7.87
C TRP A 549 -31.59 -49.55 8.54
N VAL A 550 -31.01 -49.04 9.63
CA VAL A 550 -31.58 -47.98 10.44
C VAL A 550 -30.62 -46.78 10.48
N THR A 551 -31.08 -45.66 10.02
CA THR A 551 -30.36 -44.39 10.19
C THR A 551 -31.07 -43.50 11.19
N ARG A 552 -30.35 -43.13 12.25
CA ARG A 552 -30.81 -42.20 13.27
C ARG A 552 -30.16 -40.82 13.04
N LEU A 553 -31.01 -39.81 13.01
CA LEU A 553 -30.62 -38.40 12.97
C LEU A 553 -31.03 -37.76 14.29
N GLU A 554 -30.12 -37.12 14.99
CA GLU A 554 -30.36 -36.32 16.19
C GLU A 554 -30.23 -34.84 15.78
N LEU A 555 -31.29 -34.07 15.93
CA LEU A 555 -31.41 -32.69 15.50
C LEU A 555 -31.62 -31.79 16.72
N PRO A 556 -30.99 -30.61 16.79
CA PRO A 556 -31.25 -29.66 17.87
C PRO A 556 -32.70 -29.15 17.81
N ALA A 557 -33.22 -28.76 19.01
CA ALA A 557 -34.52 -28.12 19.11
C ALA A 557 -34.59 -26.75 18.43
#